data_8f3e5f6f4de171ca1e0a57a57be4e969
#
_entry.id   8f3e5f6f4de171ca1e0a57a57be4e969
#
_cell.length_a   1.000
_cell.length_b   1.000
_cell.length_c   1.000
_cell.angle_alpha   90.00
_cell.angle_beta   90.00
_cell.angle_gamma   90.00
#
_symmetry.space_group_name_H-M   'P 1'
#
loop_
_entity.id
_entity.type
_entity.pdbx_description
1 polymer ?
#
loop_
_entity_poly.entity_id
_entity_poly.type
_entity_poly.pdbx_seq_one_letter_code
_entity_poly.pdbx_strand_id
1 'polypeptide(L)'
;LTAGLTTWLQGMREGSIVLLAIIMGGAAGIVAFAGITLMMIRRFSNERVSVRSSFADKAIVVLIFVQILTGLLGTYVTSQSPLEAYMTIDHWAQGLFIFKPDSWIHLLDTSLIHKIHILLGFLIVIVFPFTKLMHMVATPIQYLFRPNKVINNGSL
;
A
#
# COMPACT_ATOMS: atom_id res chain seq x y z
N LEU A 1 -21.68 37.15 -2.50
CA LEU A 1 -21.26 36.82 -1.12
C LEU A 1 -21.34 35.33 -0.86
N THR A 2 -22.39 34.62 -1.33
CA THR A 2 -22.56 33.14 -1.11
C THR A 2 -21.53 32.30 -1.86
N ALA A 3 -21.22 32.64 -3.12
CA ALA A 3 -20.26 31.89 -3.93
C ALA A 3 -18.82 31.95 -3.34
N GLY A 4 -18.39 33.09 -2.82
CA GLY A 4 -17.08 33.23 -2.18
C GLY A 4 -16.97 32.44 -0.87
N LEU A 5 -18.04 32.42 -0.08
CA LEU A 5 -18.07 31.64 1.16
C LEU A 5 -18.03 30.13 0.91
N THR A 6 -18.78 29.65 -0.09
CA THR A 6 -18.76 28.21 -0.44
C THR A 6 -17.41 27.76 -0.95
N THR A 7 -16.75 28.55 -1.80
CA THR A 7 -15.40 28.23 -2.30
C THR A 7 -14.37 28.20 -1.17
N TRP A 8 -14.46 29.17 -0.23
CA TRP A 8 -13.58 29.20 0.93
C TRP A 8 -13.78 27.99 1.87
N LEU A 9 -15.05 27.62 2.15
CA LEU A 9 -15.36 26.43 2.95
C LEU A 9 -14.91 25.13 2.28
N GLN A 10 -15.03 25.02 0.96
CA GLN A 10 -14.54 23.87 0.19
C GLN A 10 -13.01 23.76 0.30
N GLY A 11 -12.28 24.85 0.10
CA GLY A 11 -10.82 24.87 0.22
C GLY A 11 -10.33 24.49 1.62
N MET A 12 -11.00 24.93 2.68
CA MET A 12 -10.69 24.55 4.05
C MET A 12 -10.94 23.05 4.29
N ARG A 13 -12.03 22.50 3.78
CA ARG A 13 -12.35 21.08 3.91
C ARG A 13 -11.33 20.23 3.17
N GLU A 14 -10.97 20.59 1.96
CA GLU A 14 -9.98 19.88 1.16
C GLU A 14 -8.60 19.90 1.81
N GLY A 15 -8.16 21.07 2.29
CA GLY A 15 -6.90 21.21 3.02
C GLY A 15 -6.85 20.36 4.30
N SER A 16 -7.95 20.27 5.04
CA SER A 16 -8.03 19.44 6.25
C SER A 16 -7.95 17.93 5.93
N ILE A 17 -8.60 17.49 4.86
CA ILE A 17 -8.55 16.10 4.41
C ILE A 17 -7.14 15.73 3.97
N VAL A 18 -6.48 16.59 3.19
CA VAL A 18 -5.11 16.38 2.74
C VAL A 18 -4.14 16.30 3.92
N LEU A 19 -4.26 17.20 4.88
CA LEU A 19 -3.42 17.18 6.09
C LEU A 19 -3.62 15.90 6.89
N LEU A 20 -4.86 15.46 7.09
CA LEU A 20 -5.17 14.18 7.74
C LEU A 20 -4.57 13.00 6.98
N ALA A 21 -4.68 12.98 5.66
CA ALA A 21 -4.11 11.92 4.83
C ALA A 21 -2.57 11.85 4.96
N ILE A 22 -1.89 12.99 4.98
CA ILE A 22 -0.44 13.08 5.17
C ILE A 22 -0.04 12.57 6.56
N ILE A 23 -0.73 13.01 7.62
CA ILE A 23 -0.42 12.61 9.00
C ILE A 23 -0.67 11.11 9.20
N MET A 24 -1.84 10.62 8.82
CA MET A 24 -2.22 9.22 8.98
C MET A 24 -1.40 8.30 8.10
N GLY A 25 -1.19 8.67 6.83
CA GLY A 25 -0.35 7.94 5.89
C GLY A 25 1.11 7.91 6.31
N GLY A 26 1.65 9.04 6.77
CA GLY A 26 3.00 9.14 7.30
C GLY A 26 3.21 8.29 8.55
N ALA A 27 2.31 8.39 9.54
CA ALA A 27 2.37 7.60 10.76
C ALA A 27 2.27 6.09 10.48
N ALA A 28 1.30 5.67 9.68
CA ALA A 28 1.14 4.28 9.26
C ALA A 28 2.37 3.79 8.47
N GLY A 29 2.90 4.63 7.58
CA GLY A 29 4.11 4.34 6.80
C GLY A 29 5.34 4.12 7.68
N ILE A 30 5.54 4.92 8.73
CA ILE A 30 6.66 4.75 9.67
C ILE A 30 6.53 3.41 10.43
N VAL A 31 5.34 3.08 10.92
CA VAL A 31 5.08 1.81 11.61
C VAL A 31 5.32 0.63 10.66
N ALA A 32 4.80 0.72 9.42
CA ALA A 32 5.01 -0.30 8.40
C ALA A 32 6.49 -0.45 8.03
N PHE A 33 7.22 0.66 7.93
CA PHE A 33 8.66 0.67 7.66
C PHE A 33 9.46 -0.03 8.76
N ALA A 34 9.14 0.25 10.02
CA ALA A 34 9.76 -0.44 11.15
C ALA A 34 9.46 -1.96 11.10
N GLY A 35 8.21 -2.34 10.86
CA GLY A 35 7.81 -3.74 10.75
C GLY A 35 8.50 -4.50 9.63
N ILE A 36 8.56 -3.93 8.42
CA ILE A 36 9.22 -4.59 7.28
C ILE A 36 10.73 -4.66 7.46
N THR A 37 11.34 -3.64 8.09
CA THR A 37 12.77 -3.63 8.40
C THR A 37 13.12 -4.76 9.37
N LEU A 38 12.35 -4.95 10.44
CA LEU A 38 12.52 -6.07 11.37
C LEU A 38 12.33 -7.43 10.68
N MET A 39 11.33 -7.55 9.82
CA MET A 39 11.12 -8.77 9.01
C MET A 39 12.30 -9.03 8.09
N MET A 40 12.84 -8.00 7.45
CA MET A 40 13.98 -8.11 6.54
C MET A 40 15.22 -8.54 7.30
N ILE A 41 15.55 -7.91 8.42
CA ILE A 41 16.68 -8.29 9.29
C ILE A 41 16.55 -9.75 9.71
N ARG A 42 15.39 -10.16 10.25
CA ARG A 42 15.14 -11.54 10.67
C ARG A 42 15.32 -12.54 9.54
N ARG A 43 14.87 -12.19 8.32
CA ARG A 43 14.91 -13.09 7.17
C ARG A 43 16.30 -13.28 6.59
N PHE A 44 17.13 -12.25 6.65
CA PHE A 44 18.49 -12.28 6.11
C PHE A 44 19.54 -12.70 7.15
N SER A 45 19.35 -12.36 8.43
CA SER A 45 20.31 -12.66 9.51
C SER A 45 20.12 -14.06 10.12
N ASN A 46 18.93 -14.66 10.01
CA ASN A 46 18.66 -15.95 10.63
C ASN A 46 18.79 -17.08 9.60
N GLU A 47 19.85 -17.90 9.73
CA GLU A 47 20.12 -19.02 8.81
C GLU A 47 18.95 -19.99 8.66
N ARG A 48 18.27 -20.33 9.76
CA ARG A 48 17.12 -21.26 9.74
C ARG A 48 15.96 -20.75 8.89
N VAL A 49 15.74 -19.43 8.86
CA VAL A 49 14.70 -18.76 8.08
C VAL A 49 15.17 -18.58 6.64
N SER A 50 16.44 -18.22 6.45
CA SER A 50 17.03 -17.95 5.14
C SER A 50 17.04 -19.20 4.26
N VAL A 51 17.42 -20.37 4.81
CA VAL A 51 17.47 -21.66 4.09
C VAL A 51 16.07 -22.13 3.66
N ARG A 52 15.04 -21.85 4.45
CA ARG A 52 13.64 -22.21 4.13
C ARG A 52 12.93 -21.19 3.22
N SER A 53 13.55 -20.05 2.98
CA SER A 53 12.98 -18.98 2.15
C SER A 53 13.42 -19.15 0.71
N SER A 54 12.45 -19.25 -0.20
CA SER A 54 12.71 -19.26 -1.64
C SER A 54 13.23 -17.88 -2.10
N PHE A 55 13.85 -17.83 -3.27
CA PHE A 55 14.28 -16.57 -3.88
C PHE A 55 13.10 -15.59 -4.02
N ALA A 56 11.94 -16.07 -4.48
CA ALA A 56 10.73 -15.28 -4.60
C ALA A 56 10.26 -14.69 -3.26
N ASP A 57 10.40 -15.44 -2.16
CA ASP A 57 10.04 -14.96 -0.82
C ASP A 57 10.98 -13.85 -0.32
N LYS A 58 12.23 -13.87 -0.72
CA LYS A 58 13.21 -12.81 -0.40
C LYS A 58 12.94 -11.58 -1.26
N ALA A 59 12.73 -11.78 -2.56
CA ALA A 59 12.47 -10.72 -3.52
C ALA A 59 11.21 -9.90 -3.16
N ILE A 60 10.11 -10.56 -2.77
CA ILE A 60 8.88 -9.85 -2.40
C ILE A 60 9.05 -9.00 -1.14
N VAL A 61 9.83 -9.45 -0.16
CA VAL A 61 10.10 -8.66 1.06
C VAL A 61 10.91 -7.41 0.72
N VAL A 62 11.93 -7.54 -0.14
CA VAL A 62 12.70 -6.39 -0.63
C VAL A 62 11.82 -5.43 -1.43
N LEU A 63 10.94 -5.96 -2.29
CA LEU A 63 10.03 -5.17 -3.09
C LEU A 63 9.05 -4.37 -2.21
N ILE A 64 8.49 -5.00 -1.17
CA ILE A 64 7.61 -4.32 -0.20
C ILE A 64 8.40 -3.28 0.61
N PHE A 65 9.64 -3.55 0.98
CA PHE A 65 10.50 -2.58 1.67
C PHE A 65 10.70 -1.33 0.82
N VAL A 66 11.07 -1.49 -0.45
CA VAL A 66 11.24 -0.37 -1.41
C VAL A 66 9.91 0.36 -1.62
N GLN A 67 8.79 -0.37 -1.70
CA GLN A 67 7.45 0.22 -1.81
C GLN A 67 7.11 1.13 -0.63
N ILE A 68 7.34 0.68 0.60
CA ILE A 68 7.08 1.49 1.79
C ILE A 68 8.02 2.70 1.85
N LEU A 69 9.29 2.52 1.49
CA LEU A 69 10.26 3.62 1.44
C LEU A 69 9.85 4.69 0.42
N THR A 70 9.47 4.28 -0.79
CA THR A 70 9.01 5.21 -1.83
C THR A 70 7.68 5.88 -1.44
N GLY A 71 6.80 5.19 -0.71
CA GLY A 71 5.57 5.77 -0.15
C GLY A 71 5.85 6.87 0.88
N LEU A 72 6.78 6.64 1.81
CA LEU A 72 7.20 7.65 2.79
C LEU A 72 7.85 8.86 2.12
N LEU A 73 8.72 8.63 1.13
CA LEU A 73 9.32 9.70 0.34
C LEU A 73 8.25 10.47 -0.45
N GLY A 74 7.27 9.77 -1.02
CA GLY A 74 6.12 10.39 -1.67
C GLY A 74 5.30 11.27 -0.73
N THR A 75 5.02 10.79 0.49
CA THR A 75 4.33 11.57 1.52
C THR A 75 5.12 12.83 1.89
N TYR A 76 6.45 12.71 2.01
CA TYR A 76 7.31 13.87 2.24
C TYR A 76 7.25 14.87 1.08
N VAL A 77 7.33 14.41 -0.17
CA VAL A 77 7.21 15.31 -1.36
C VAL A 77 5.83 15.96 -1.41
N THR A 78 4.76 15.20 -1.14
CA THR A 78 3.38 15.75 -1.07
C THR A 78 3.26 16.82 0.02
N SER A 79 3.98 16.71 1.13
CA SER A 79 3.94 17.71 2.21
C SER A 79 4.51 19.07 1.82
N GLN A 80 5.31 19.16 0.75
CA GLN A 80 5.88 20.42 0.25
C GLN A 80 4.86 21.23 -0.58
N SER A 81 3.97 20.55 -1.32
CA SER A 81 2.88 21.16 -2.10
C SER A 81 1.61 20.35 -1.92
N PRO A 82 1.02 20.34 -0.71
CA PRO A 82 0.08 19.32 -0.31
C PRO A 82 -1.19 19.28 -1.15
N LEU A 83 -1.73 20.43 -1.53
CA LEU A 83 -3.01 20.50 -2.25
C LEU A 83 -2.87 20.03 -3.70
N GLU A 84 -1.90 20.59 -4.45
CA GLU A 84 -1.70 20.26 -5.87
C GLU A 84 -1.31 18.79 -6.08
N ALA A 85 -0.30 18.33 -5.31
CA ALA A 85 0.19 16.97 -5.43
C ALA A 85 -0.89 15.94 -5.05
N TYR A 86 -1.67 16.22 -4.02
CA TYR A 86 -2.75 15.35 -3.58
C TYR A 86 -3.87 15.27 -4.62
N MET A 87 -4.35 16.42 -5.11
CA MET A 87 -5.44 16.48 -6.07
C MET A 87 -5.09 15.78 -7.38
N THR A 88 -3.86 15.91 -7.85
CA THR A 88 -3.39 15.25 -9.07
C THR A 88 -3.45 13.73 -8.93
N ILE A 89 -2.96 13.19 -7.81
CA ILE A 89 -2.98 11.75 -7.52
C ILE A 89 -4.41 11.24 -7.29
N ASP A 90 -5.23 12.01 -6.59
CA ASP A 90 -6.62 11.67 -6.29
C ASP A 90 -7.46 11.58 -7.58
N HIS A 91 -7.35 12.54 -8.48
CA HIS A 91 -8.03 12.51 -9.78
C HIS A 91 -7.59 11.31 -10.64
N TRP A 92 -6.29 10.96 -10.63
CA TRP A 92 -5.81 9.76 -11.28
C TRP A 92 -6.42 8.49 -10.66
N ALA A 93 -6.39 8.38 -9.34
CA ALA A 93 -6.89 7.21 -8.63
C ALA A 93 -8.40 7.02 -8.85
N GLN A 94 -9.20 8.09 -8.71
CA GLN A 94 -10.63 8.04 -9.00
C GLN A 94 -10.89 7.61 -10.45
N GLY A 95 -10.16 8.18 -11.40
CA GLY A 95 -10.30 7.82 -12.80
C GLY A 95 -9.96 6.37 -13.10
N LEU A 96 -9.00 5.79 -12.38
CA LEU A 96 -8.66 4.37 -12.50
C LEU A 96 -9.84 3.47 -12.05
N PHE A 97 -10.51 3.81 -10.93
CA PHE A 97 -11.66 3.03 -10.42
C PHE A 97 -12.89 3.10 -11.32
N ILE A 98 -13.11 4.21 -12.03
CA ILE A 98 -14.24 4.38 -12.95
C ILE A 98 -13.85 4.07 -14.40
N PHE A 99 -12.67 3.49 -14.65
CA PHE A 99 -12.14 3.13 -15.97
C PHE A 99 -12.13 4.31 -16.96
N LYS A 100 -11.83 5.53 -16.51
CA LYS A 100 -11.74 6.72 -17.36
C LYS A 100 -10.45 6.68 -18.19
N PRO A 101 -10.52 6.67 -19.53
CA PRO A 101 -9.35 6.48 -20.39
C PRO A 101 -8.25 7.53 -20.22
N ASP A 102 -8.64 8.79 -19.94
CA ASP A 102 -7.72 9.93 -19.89
C ASP A 102 -7.07 10.16 -18.52
N SER A 103 -7.33 9.28 -17.55
CA SER A 103 -6.82 9.43 -16.16
C SER A 103 -5.31 9.45 -16.06
N TRP A 104 -4.62 8.76 -16.98
CA TRP A 104 -3.15 8.71 -17.04
C TRP A 104 -2.50 10.08 -17.26
N ILE A 105 -3.22 11.04 -17.86
CA ILE A 105 -2.72 12.40 -18.11
C ILE A 105 -2.32 13.08 -16.81
N HIS A 106 -3.08 12.87 -15.73
CA HIS A 106 -2.78 13.41 -14.40
C HIS A 106 -1.44 12.88 -13.84
N LEU A 107 -1.00 11.67 -14.24
CA LEU A 107 0.30 11.15 -13.84
C LEU A 107 1.49 11.89 -14.48
N LEU A 108 1.30 12.55 -15.63
CA LEU A 108 2.39 13.26 -16.30
C LEU A 108 2.93 14.41 -15.44
N ASP A 109 2.05 15.08 -14.72
CA ASP A 109 2.38 16.22 -13.85
C ASP A 109 2.82 15.81 -12.44
N THR A 110 2.70 14.52 -12.12
CA THR A 110 3.10 13.98 -10.81
C THR A 110 4.61 13.82 -10.71
N SER A 111 5.17 13.97 -9.49
CA SER A 111 6.59 13.79 -9.25
C SER A 111 7.07 12.36 -9.56
N LEU A 112 8.35 12.23 -9.92
CA LEU A 112 8.96 10.94 -10.29
C LEU A 112 8.81 9.89 -9.17
N ILE A 113 8.89 10.30 -7.90
CA ILE A 113 8.79 9.38 -6.76
C ILE A 113 7.40 8.72 -6.69
N HIS A 114 6.33 9.47 -6.98
CA HIS A 114 4.97 8.92 -7.03
C HIS A 114 4.80 7.96 -8.20
N LYS A 115 5.37 8.28 -9.38
CA LYS A 115 5.36 7.37 -10.54
C LYS A 115 6.03 6.04 -10.23
N ILE A 116 7.20 6.09 -9.59
CA ILE A 116 7.95 4.89 -9.18
C ILE A 116 7.12 4.10 -8.16
N HIS A 117 6.54 4.75 -7.16
CA HIS A 117 5.70 4.11 -6.14
C HIS A 117 4.49 3.39 -6.76
N ILE A 118 3.80 4.04 -7.67
CA ILE A 118 2.66 3.46 -8.40
C ILE A 118 3.10 2.24 -9.23
N LEU A 119 4.20 2.36 -9.98
CA LEU A 119 4.73 1.27 -10.79
C LEU A 119 5.13 0.06 -9.93
N LEU A 120 5.81 0.29 -8.81
CA LEU A 120 6.16 -0.76 -7.86
C LEU A 120 4.91 -1.39 -7.24
N GLY A 121 3.87 -0.60 -6.95
CA GLY A 121 2.58 -1.11 -6.47
C GLY A 121 1.94 -2.08 -7.46
N PHE A 122 1.87 -1.73 -8.73
CA PHE A 122 1.37 -2.63 -9.78
C PHE A 122 2.25 -3.89 -9.90
N LEU A 123 3.57 -3.74 -9.83
CA LEU A 123 4.48 -4.88 -9.86
C LEU A 123 4.21 -5.85 -8.70
N ILE A 124 3.98 -5.33 -7.48
CA ILE A 124 3.62 -6.16 -6.33
C ILE A 124 2.33 -6.92 -6.58
N VAL A 125 1.28 -6.26 -7.11
CA VAL A 125 -0.01 -6.90 -7.41
C VAL A 125 0.16 -8.03 -8.43
N ILE A 126 0.97 -7.81 -9.46
CA ILE A 126 1.25 -8.84 -10.50
C ILE A 126 2.01 -10.03 -9.92
N VAL A 127 3.01 -9.76 -9.07
CA VAL A 127 3.88 -10.81 -8.50
C VAL A 127 3.19 -11.54 -7.34
N PHE A 128 2.24 -10.89 -6.66
CA PHE A 128 1.55 -11.41 -5.47
C PHE A 128 1.03 -12.84 -5.61
N PRO A 129 0.27 -13.22 -6.67
CA PRO A 129 -0.27 -14.57 -6.82
C PRO A 129 0.80 -15.66 -6.98
N PHE A 130 2.02 -15.29 -7.41
CA PHE A 130 3.14 -16.23 -7.59
C PHE A 130 3.99 -16.40 -6.31
N THR A 131 3.63 -15.70 -5.23
CA THR A 131 4.36 -15.77 -3.96
C THR A 131 3.62 -16.59 -2.91
N LYS A 132 4.32 -17.06 -1.89
CA LYS A 132 3.72 -17.73 -0.72
C LYS A 132 2.81 -16.81 0.10
N LEU A 133 2.83 -15.49 -0.14
CA LEU A 133 1.90 -14.53 0.48
C LEU A 133 0.45 -14.87 0.13
N MET A 134 0.19 -15.39 -1.06
CA MET A 134 -1.15 -15.87 -1.46
C MET A 134 -1.66 -16.96 -0.51
N HIS A 135 -0.81 -17.90 -0.10
CA HIS A 135 -1.19 -18.94 0.85
C HIS A 135 -1.50 -18.38 2.24
N MET A 136 -0.80 -17.32 2.66
CA MET A 136 -1.02 -16.68 3.96
C MET A 136 -2.37 -15.94 4.03
N VAL A 137 -2.85 -15.43 2.90
CA VAL A 137 -4.18 -14.79 2.79
C VAL A 137 -5.28 -15.83 2.56
N ALA A 138 -5.03 -16.84 1.73
CA ALA A 138 -6.01 -17.88 1.39
C ALA A 138 -6.29 -18.83 2.57
N THR A 139 -5.30 -19.16 3.39
CA THR A 139 -5.43 -20.10 4.51
C THR A 139 -6.49 -19.68 5.54
N PRO A 140 -6.49 -18.44 6.09
CA PRO A 140 -7.53 -18.01 7.03
C PRO A 140 -8.95 -18.07 6.42
N ILE A 141 -9.08 -17.73 5.15
CA ILE A 141 -10.36 -17.75 4.43
C ILE A 141 -10.88 -19.20 4.32
N GLN A 142 -10.02 -20.16 4.02
CA GLN A 142 -10.40 -21.57 3.99
C GLN A 142 -10.84 -22.11 5.37
N TYR A 143 -10.26 -21.61 6.47
CA TYR A 143 -10.67 -22.01 7.82
C TYR A 143 -12.06 -21.48 8.18
N LEU A 144 -12.46 -20.31 7.69
CA LEU A 144 -13.82 -19.76 7.92
C LEU A 144 -14.92 -20.60 7.27
N PHE A 145 -14.62 -21.30 6.17
CA PHE A 145 -15.59 -22.12 5.43
C PHE A 145 -15.44 -23.62 5.67
N ARG A 146 -14.49 -24.06 6.51
CA ARG A 146 -14.28 -25.47 6.82
C ARG A 146 -15.23 -25.90 7.95
N PRO A 147 -16.18 -26.83 7.69
CA PRO A 147 -16.96 -27.41 8.78
C PRO A 147 -16.03 -28.16 9.72
N ASN A 148 -16.19 -27.94 11.03
CA ASN A 148 -15.49 -28.71 12.07
C ASN A 148 -15.78 -30.20 11.88
N LYS A 149 -14.83 -30.96 11.37
CA LYS A 149 -14.88 -32.40 11.49
C LYS A 149 -14.57 -32.75 12.95
N VAL A 150 -15.61 -32.95 13.74
CA VAL A 150 -15.51 -33.61 15.03
C VAL A 150 -15.04 -35.01 14.72
N ILE A 151 -13.77 -35.31 15.02
CA ILE A 151 -13.25 -36.68 15.01
C ILE A 151 -13.89 -37.32 16.23
N ASN A 152 -14.99 -38.00 16.02
CA ASN A 152 -15.59 -38.85 17.03
C ASN A 152 -14.68 -40.09 17.14
N ASN A 153 -13.70 -40.06 18.05
CA ASN A 153 -13.00 -41.25 18.50
C ASN A 153 -13.95 -42.03 19.39
N GLY A 154 -14.93 -42.60 18.72
CA GLY A 154 -15.81 -43.59 19.35
C GLY A 154 -15.16 -44.95 19.23
N SER A 155 -14.95 -45.53 20.37
CA SER A 155 -14.86 -46.97 20.71
C SER A 155 -13.69 -47.73 20.10
N LEU A 156 -12.76 -48.18 20.89
CA LEU A 156 -12.82 -49.34 21.80
C LEU A 156 -11.65 -49.26 22.75
#